data_53d3461e0309a6627f4b85068cfeaaca
#
_entry.id   53d3461e0309a6627f4b85068cfeaaca
#
_cell.length_a   1.000
_cell.length_b   1.000
_cell.length_c   1.000
_cell.angle_alpha   90.00
_cell.angle_beta   90.00
_cell.angle_gamma   90.00
#
_symmetry.space_group_name_H-M   'P 1'
#
loop_
_entity.id
_entity.type
_entity.pdbx_description
1 polymer ?
#
loop_
_entity_poly.entity_id
_entity_poly.type
_entity_poly.pdbx_seq_one_letter_code
_entity_poly.pdbx_strand_id
1 'polypeptide(L)'
;MAQSLFAELHQRAEQCEVVCIPNGCTDRTAAVAEEVFAEQRVRHPFADAFICRVEEMKEAGRNHTWNAFVHSFSHPQSEFLYLMDADIVYKDAGTLFNMYMALLAHPEAEISTDVQIKDVAFKRRKTLLDRLSLATTDMTRQIEGRITGQLYCIRAAMARRLWLPQNLGAPDDGFIKAVVCSDFFTRAPNPARIVVAPKASHIYEAYLAPREVLDNQKRQMIGQTTVHVLIEYVKSLPWQERNRLAAHLREKEAADPSWLGRLTQAHICGRHFWRLFPNALTFRVQRWWRLSGWERVTHLPAVVAGVAVTLLACALARRHFRRGRIGYWPKASRAAIPQLRLSGN
;
A
#
# COMPACT_ATOMS: atom_id res chain seq x y z
N MET A 1 2.12 16.57 4.47
CA MET A 1 2.01 16.00 3.12
C MET A 1 1.86 17.07 2.04
N ALA A 2 0.85 17.93 2.03
CA ALA A 2 0.64 18.91 0.96
C ALA A 2 1.89 19.75 0.61
N GLN A 3 2.58 20.35 1.57
CA GLN A 3 3.83 21.09 1.30
C GLN A 3 4.90 20.24 0.63
N SER A 4 5.04 18.98 1.02
CA SER A 4 5.99 18.05 0.40
C SER A 4 5.58 17.68 -1.02
N LEU A 5 4.28 17.47 -1.28
CA LEU A 5 3.76 17.18 -2.61
C LEU A 5 4.01 18.35 -3.56
N PHE A 6 3.63 19.56 -3.19
CA PHE A 6 3.79 20.71 -4.06
C PHE A 6 5.26 21.10 -4.29
N ALA A 7 6.17 20.78 -3.37
CA ALA A 7 7.61 20.89 -3.62
C ALA A 7 8.14 19.92 -4.68
N GLU A 8 7.43 18.82 -4.94
CA GLU A 8 7.78 17.83 -5.97
C GLU A 8 7.25 18.20 -7.38
N LEU A 9 6.24 19.08 -7.47
CA LEU A 9 5.66 19.49 -8.74
C LEU A 9 6.55 20.54 -9.40
N HIS A 10 7.31 20.11 -10.38
CA HIS A 10 8.29 20.90 -11.13
C HIS A 10 7.81 21.24 -12.54
N GLN A 11 8.53 22.17 -13.19
CA GLN A 11 8.32 22.67 -14.56
C GLN A 11 8.12 21.58 -15.65
N ARG A 12 8.44 20.33 -15.37
CA ARG A 12 8.56 19.29 -16.41
C ARG A 12 7.28 18.46 -16.61
N ALA A 13 6.25 18.69 -15.81
CA ALA A 13 4.95 18.07 -16.06
C ALA A 13 4.17 18.94 -17.04
N GLU A 14 3.93 18.47 -18.25
CA GLU A 14 3.11 19.19 -19.23
C GLU A 14 1.67 19.37 -18.71
N GLN A 15 1.13 18.36 -18.03
CA GLN A 15 -0.11 18.42 -17.25
C GLN A 15 -0.05 17.48 -16.06
N CYS A 16 -0.30 17.99 -14.88
CA CYS A 16 -0.40 17.20 -13.66
C CYS A 16 -1.74 17.46 -12.99
N GLU A 17 -2.45 16.41 -12.61
CA GLU A 17 -3.68 16.50 -11.83
C GLU A 17 -3.46 16.00 -10.42
N VAL A 18 -3.83 16.80 -9.43
CA VAL A 18 -3.80 16.44 -8.01
C VAL A 18 -5.23 16.28 -7.51
N VAL A 19 -5.63 15.06 -7.19
CA VAL A 19 -6.96 14.77 -6.67
C VAL A 19 -6.83 14.35 -5.21
N CYS A 20 -7.37 15.16 -4.31
CA CYS A 20 -7.53 14.78 -2.91
C CYS A 20 -8.90 14.13 -2.73
N ILE A 21 -8.92 12.92 -2.14
CA ILE A 21 -10.16 12.17 -1.97
C ILE A 21 -10.39 11.89 -0.48
N PRO A 22 -10.98 12.84 0.27
CA PRO A 22 -11.46 12.57 1.63
C PRO A 22 -12.54 11.50 1.59
N ASN A 23 -12.34 10.36 2.27
CA ASN A 23 -13.31 9.28 2.24
C ASN A 23 -13.79 8.92 3.65
N GLY A 24 -15.10 9.07 3.90
CA GLY A 24 -15.71 8.86 5.20
C GLY A 24 -15.19 9.78 6.29
N CYS A 25 -14.66 10.95 5.92
CA CYS A 25 -14.22 11.98 6.85
C CYS A 25 -15.44 12.69 7.44
N THR A 26 -15.41 12.95 8.76
CA THR A 26 -16.44 13.67 9.49
C THR A 26 -15.89 14.99 10.08
N ASP A 27 -14.65 15.33 9.75
CA ASP A 27 -13.92 16.50 10.17
C ASP A 27 -13.73 17.48 9.00
N ARG A 28 -12.88 18.50 9.18
CA ARG A 28 -12.59 19.51 8.17
C ARG A 28 -11.60 19.08 7.09
N THR A 29 -11.36 17.76 6.88
CA THR A 29 -10.33 17.30 5.94
C THR A 29 -10.54 17.83 4.52
N ALA A 30 -11.77 17.81 4.00
CA ALA A 30 -12.09 18.35 2.68
C ALA A 30 -11.82 19.87 2.59
N ALA A 31 -12.35 20.63 3.53
CA ALA A 31 -12.17 22.07 3.58
C ALA A 31 -10.69 22.48 3.69
N VAL A 32 -9.91 21.77 4.52
CA VAL A 32 -8.46 22.02 4.64
C VAL A 32 -7.74 21.70 3.32
N ALA A 33 -8.14 20.67 2.60
CA ALA A 33 -7.55 20.36 1.29
C ALA A 33 -7.86 21.46 0.26
N GLU A 34 -9.09 21.98 0.24
CA GLU A 34 -9.49 23.10 -0.62
C GLU A 34 -8.72 24.38 -0.29
N GLU A 35 -8.58 24.72 1.00
CA GLU A 35 -7.81 25.87 1.47
C GLU A 35 -6.34 25.78 0.99
N VAL A 36 -5.70 24.60 1.15
CA VAL A 36 -4.33 24.38 0.69
C VAL A 36 -4.22 24.47 -0.82
N PHE A 37 -5.15 23.90 -1.57
CA PHE A 37 -5.12 23.98 -3.04
C PHE A 37 -5.32 25.40 -3.55
N ALA A 38 -6.20 26.18 -2.92
CA ALA A 38 -6.38 27.58 -3.23
C ALA A 38 -5.09 28.40 -2.95
N GLU A 39 -4.44 28.16 -1.82
CA GLU A 39 -3.16 28.78 -1.50
C GLU A 39 -2.08 28.45 -2.54
N GLN A 40 -1.97 27.18 -2.95
CA GLN A 40 -0.96 26.76 -3.92
C GLN A 40 -1.22 27.33 -5.32
N ARG A 41 -2.47 27.46 -5.75
CA ARG A 41 -2.82 28.13 -7.02
C ARG A 41 -2.31 29.57 -7.10
N VAL A 42 -2.20 30.26 -5.96
CA VAL A 42 -1.71 31.66 -5.91
C VAL A 42 -0.18 31.71 -5.74
N ARG A 43 0.39 30.81 -4.95
CA ARG A 43 1.79 30.92 -4.50
C ARG A 43 2.77 30.05 -5.26
N HIS A 44 2.29 28.98 -5.89
CA HIS A 44 3.18 28.05 -6.58
C HIS A 44 3.71 28.67 -7.88
N PRO A 45 5.03 28.67 -8.13
CA PRO A 45 5.61 29.28 -9.31
C PRO A 45 5.16 28.66 -10.64
N PHE A 46 4.61 27.45 -10.61
CA PHE A 46 4.12 26.71 -11.77
C PHE A 46 2.64 26.33 -11.60
N ALA A 47 1.83 27.22 -11.04
CA ALA A 47 0.42 26.95 -10.74
C ALA A 47 -0.39 26.51 -11.97
N ASP A 48 -0.04 27.01 -13.17
CA ASP A 48 -0.70 26.67 -14.43
C ASP A 48 -0.38 25.25 -14.94
N ALA A 49 0.67 24.62 -14.39
CA ALA A 49 1.07 23.26 -14.80
C ALA A 49 0.28 22.14 -14.13
N PHE A 50 -0.58 22.45 -13.16
CA PHE A 50 -1.37 21.46 -12.46
C PHE A 50 -2.79 21.88 -12.13
N ILE A 51 -3.69 20.91 -12.13
CA ILE A 51 -5.08 21.03 -11.74
C ILE A 51 -5.26 20.37 -10.38
N CYS A 52 -5.78 21.11 -9.40
CA CYS A 52 -6.09 20.57 -8.08
C CYS A 52 -7.59 20.54 -7.84
N ARG A 53 -8.10 19.42 -7.36
CA ARG A 53 -9.51 19.27 -6.97
C ARG A 53 -9.68 18.34 -5.78
N VAL A 54 -10.77 18.53 -5.07
CA VAL A 54 -11.17 17.69 -3.93
C VAL A 54 -12.44 16.95 -4.32
N GLU A 55 -12.40 15.61 -4.19
CA GLU A 55 -13.52 14.73 -4.52
C GLU A 55 -13.93 13.99 -3.24
N GLU A 56 -14.95 14.49 -2.56
CA GLU A 56 -15.38 13.94 -1.28
C GLU A 56 -16.22 12.67 -1.46
N MET A 57 -15.85 11.61 -0.75
CA MET A 57 -16.59 10.35 -0.72
C MET A 57 -17.20 10.12 0.66
N LYS A 58 -18.52 9.89 0.72
CA LYS A 58 -19.22 9.65 1.98
C LYS A 58 -18.84 8.34 2.64
N GLU A 59 -18.60 7.31 1.85
CA GLU A 59 -18.27 5.98 2.32
C GLU A 59 -16.77 5.82 2.54
N ALA A 60 -16.38 5.42 3.75
CA ALA A 60 -14.99 5.10 4.07
C ALA A 60 -14.56 3.78 3.42
N GLY A 61 -13.39 3.77 2.79
CA GLY A 61 -12.86 2.53 2.23
C GLY A 61 -11.72 2.76 1.26
N ARG A 62 -10.51 2.30 1.62
CA ARG A 62 -9.32 2.45 0.78
C ARG A 62 -9.52 1.90 -0.64
N ASN A 63 -10.02 0.67 -0.77
CA ASN A 63 -10.22 0.05 -2.08
C ASN A 63 -11.33 0.73 -2.88
N HIS A 64 -12.37 1.20 -2.20
CA HIS A 64 -13.42 2.00 -2.83
C HIS A 64 -12.86 3.32 -3.39
N THR A 65 -12.04 4.02 -2.60
CA THR A 65 -11.34 5.25 -3.03
C THR A 65 -10.36 4.98 -4.18
N TRP A 66 -9.63 3.86 -4.12
CA TRP A 66 -8.73 3.46 -5.20
C TRP A 66 -9.49 3.26 -6.52
N ASN A 67 -10.59 2.50 -6.48
CA ASN A 67 -11.43 2.28 -7.66
C ASN A 67 -12.03 3.58 -8.19
N ALA A 68 -12.55 4.44 -7.31
CA ALA A 68 -13.11 5.72 -7.69
C ALA A 68 -12.05 6.62 -8.37
N PHE A 69 -10.84 6.69 -7.83
CA PHE A 69 -9.75 7.43 -8.44
C PHE A 69 -9.41 6.89 -9.84
N VAL A 70 -9.14 5.59 -9.94
CA VAL A 70 -8.65 4.98 -11.19
C VAL A 70 -9.70 5.00 -12.30
N HIS A 71 -10.97 4.75 -11.97
CA HIS A 71 -12.01 4.53 -12.97
C HIS A 71 -12.95 5.74 -13.20
N SER A 72 -12.95 6.72 -12.28
CA SER A 72 -13.90 7.84 -12.34
C SER A 72 -13.25 9.20 -12.24
N PHE A 73 -12.29 9.38 -11.32
CA PHE A 73 -11.72 10.68 -11.04
C PHE A 73 -10.44 10.99 -11.82
N SER A 74 -9.61 9.99 -12.14
CA SER A 74 -8.41 10.23 -12.95
C SER A 74 -8.78 10.64 -14.37
N HIS A 75 -8.04 11.61 -14.93
CA HIS A 75 -8.29 12.05 -16.32
C HIS A 75 -8.13 10.87 -17.29
N PRO A 76 -9.05 10.67 -18.24
CA PRO A 76 -9.03 9.51 -19.15
C PRO A 76 -7.75 9.37 -19.96
N GLN A 77 -7.09 10.48 -20.31
CA GLN A 77 -5.85 10.53 -21.08
C GLN A 77 -4.58 10.45 -20.22
N SER A 78 -4.70 10.35 -18.88
CA SER A 78 -3.52 10.16 -18.04
C SER A 78 -2.78 8.89 -18.43
N GLU A 79 -1.48 8.99 -18.62
CA GLU A 79 -0.59 7.86 -18.92
C GLU A 79 -0.10 7.16 -17.65
N PHE A 80 0.06 7.93 -16.57
CA PHE A 80 0.56 7.46 -15.28
C PHE A 80 -0.34 7.93 -14.15
N LEU A 81 -0.58 7.05 -13.17
CA LEU A 81 -1.34 7.36 -11.97
C LEU A 81 -0.45 7.15 -10.75
N TYR A 82 -0.38 8.16 -9.90
CA TYR A 82 0.26 8.07 -8.58
C TYR A 82 -0.80 7.80 -7.52
N LEU A 83 -0.62 6.73 -6.77
CA LEU A 83 -1.44 6.38 -5.63
C LEU A 83 -0.61 6.66 -4.37
N MET A 84 -1.10 7.56 -3.51
CA MET A 84 -0.36 7.94 -2.33
C MET A 84 -1.24 8.09 -1.10
N ASP A 85 -0.70 7.72 0.06
CA ASP A 85 -1.32 7.96 1.35
C ASP A 85 -1.08 9.42 1.78
N ALA A 86 -2.05 10.02 2.46
CA ALA A 86 -1.98 11.42 2.87
C ALA A 86 -1.03 11.67 4.08
N ASP A 87 -0.54 10.63 4.72
CA ASP A 87 0.29 10.68 5.94
C ASP A 87 1.78 10.38 5.69
N ILE A 88 2.25 10.59 4.47
CA ILE A 88 3.66 10.45 4.10
C ILE A 88 4.33 11.80 3.84
N VAL A 89 5.67 11.84 3.89
CA VAL A 89 6.50 12.99 3.53
C VAL A 89 7.62 12.50 2.63
N TYR A 90 7.86 13.14 1.48
CA TYR A 90 8.98 12.80 0.61
C TYR A 90 10.30 13.18 1.28
N LYS A 91 11.27 12.28 1.22
CA LYS A 91 12.62 12.53 1.75
C LYS A 91 13.54 13.07 0.67
N ASP A 92 13.53 12.43 -0.48
CA ASP A 92 14.40 12.80 -1.59
C ASP A 92 13.64 13.77 -2.52
N ALA A 93 14.26 14.89 -2.86
CA ALA A 93 13.71 15.82 -3.84
C ALA A 93 13.62 15.14 -5.22
N GLY A 94 12.51 15.34 -5.92
CA GLY A 94 12.27 14.69 -7.21
C GLY A 94 11.79 13.25 -7.10
N THR A 95 11.31 12.79 -5.93
CA THR A 95 10.79 11.42 -5.73
C THR A 95 9.77 11.04 -6.81
N LEU A 96 8.75 11.86 -7.05
CA LEU A 96 7.73 11.56 -8.06
C LEU A 96 8.32 11.56 -9.47
N PHE A 97 9.16 12.52 -9.79
CA PHE A 97 9.84 12.58 -11.08
C PHE A 97 10.74 11.37 -11.32
N ASN A 98 11.51 10.94 -10.32
CA ASN A 98 12.35 9.75 -10.43
C ASN A 98 11.53 8.48 -10.63
N MET A 99 10.35 8.38 -10.03
CA MET A 99 9.43 7.26 -10.23
C MET A 99 8.88 7.23 -11.67
N TYR A 100 8.55 8.38 -12.23
CA TYR A 100 8.17 8.52 -13.64
C TYR A 100 9.30 8.10 -14.58
N MET A 101 10.51 8.63 -14.37
CA MET A 101 11.67 8.31 -15.18
C MET A 101 12.04 6.82 -15.10
N ALA A 102 11.84 6.18 -13.96
CA ALA A 102 12.04 4.74 -13.84
C ALA A 102 11.10 3.94 -14.75
N LEU A 103 9.83 4.35 -14.89
CA LEU A 103 8.90 3.70 -15.83
C LEU A 103 9.24 3.98 -17.29
N LEU A 104 9.76 5.16 -17.61
CA LEU A 104 10.23 5.45 -18.96
C LEU A 104 11.47 4.63 -19.33
N ALA A 105 12.41 4.48 -18.40
CA ALA A 105 13.63 3.70 -18.60
C ALA A 105 13.39 2.18 -18.69
N HIS A 106 12.27 1.69 -18.15
CA HIS A 106 11.89 0.28 -18.10
C HIS A 106 10.52 0.07 -18.77
N PRO A 107 10.43 -0.03 -20.10
CA PRO A 107 9.15 -0.17 -20.83
C PRO A 107 8.34 -1.40 -20.44
N GLU A 108 9.00 -2.48 -19.97
CA GLU A 108 8.37 -3.70 -19.46
C GLU A 108 7.76 -3.54 -18.05
N ALA A 109 8.17 -2.50 -17.30
CA ALA A 109 7.64 -2.23 -15.99
C ALA A 109 6.28 -1.52 -16.07
N GLU A 110 5.36 -1.99 -15.28
CA GLU A 110 4.01 -1.41 -15.14
C GLU A 110 3.88 -0.52 -13.90
N ILE A 111 4.72 -0.77 -12.89
CA ILE A 111 4.70 -0.04 -11.63
C ILE A 111 6.13 0.41 -11.29
N SER A 112 6.28 1.65 -10.88
CA SER A 112 7.43 2.10 -10.12
C SER A 112 7.05 2.38 -8.68
N THR A 113 7.96 2.03 -7.78
CA THR A 113 7.81 2.23 -6.34
C THR A 113 9.04 2.92 -5.79
N ASP A 114 8.93 3.48 -4.61
CA ASP A 114 10.00 4.14 -3.90
C ASP A 114 10.50 3.33 -2.70
N VAL A 115 11.39 3.91 -1.92
CA VAL A 115 11.90 3.32 -0.68
C VAL A 115 11.21 3.96 0.52
N GLN A 116 10.40 3.18 1.24
CA GLN A 116 9.77 3.63 2.47
C GLN A 116 10.75 3.66 3.65
N ILE A 117 10.75 4.74 4.42
CA ILE A 117 11.64 4.95 5.57
C ILE A 117 10.78 5.28 6.80
N LYS A 118 11.00 4.57 7.89
CA LYS A 118 10.33 4.88 9.15
C LYS A 118 10.88 6.17 9.75
N ASP A 119 10.02 7.03 10.28
CA ASP A 119 10.36 8.26 10.97
C ASP A 119 11.36 8.07 12.11
N VAL A 120 11.28 6.94 12.81
CA VAL A 120 12.21 6.57 13.90
C VAL A 120 13.67 6.43 13.44
N ALA A 121 13.93 6.28 12.14
CA ALA A 121 15.29 6.27 11.60
C ALA A 121 16.01 7.60 11.84
N PHE A 122 15.27 8.71 11.91
CA PHE A 122 15.78 10.08 12.06
C PHE A 122 15.84 10.55 13.53
N LYS A 123 15.38 9.76 14.50
CA LYS A 123 15.49 10.10 15.91
C LYS A 123 16.95 10.13 16.36
N ARG A 124 17.38 11.20 17.02
CA ARG A 124 18.73 11.33 17.60
C ARG A 124 19.00 10.26 18.68
N ARG A 125 18.01 10.02 19.56
CA ARG A 125 18.09 8.97 20.60
C ARG A 125 17.03 7.93 20.30
N LYS A 126 17.45 6.71 20.02
CA LYS A 126 16.58 5.58 19.71
C LYS A 126 16.33 4.73 20.93
N THR A 127 15.07 4.51 21.25
CA THR A 127 14.63 3.57 22.29
C THR A 127 14.86 2.12 21.82
N LEU A 128 14.71 1.15 22.73
CA LEU A 128 14.75 -0.27 22.37
C LEU A 128 13.66 -0.63 21.35
N LEU A 129 12.47 -0.06 21.48
CA LEU A 129 11.37 -0.26 20.52
C LEU A 129 11.70 0.31 19.15
N ASP A 130 12.34 1.49 19.08
CA ASP A 130 12.79 2.08 17.81
C ASP A 130 13.81 1.15 17.11
N ARG A 131 14.78 0.63 17.87
CA ARG A 131 15.81 -0.31 17.33
C ARG A 131 15.19 -1.60 16.84
N LEU A 132 14.24 -2.17 17.60
CA LEU A 132 13.51 -3.37 17.21
C LEU A 132 12.68 -3.13 15.94
N SER A 133 12.01 -1.98 15.86
CA SER A 133 11.23 -1.57 14.69
C SER A 133 12.11 -1.43 13.44
N LEU A 134 13.30 -0.84 13.55
CA LEU A 134 14.25 -0.72 12.44
C LEU A 134 14.81 -2.07 12.00
N ALA A 135 15.23 -2.93 12.93
CA ALA A 135 15.73 -4.26 12.64
C ALA A 135 14.72 -5.11 11.84
N THR A 136 13.41 -4.96 12.12
CA THR A 136 12.37 -5.65 11.33
C THR A 136 12.25 -5.10 9.91
N THR A 137 12.59 -3.83 9.68
CA THR A 137 12.55 -3.20 8.34
C THR A 137 13.70 -3.69 7.47
N ASP A 138 14.91 -3.75 8.00
CA ASP A 138 16.09 -4.20 7.26
C ASP A 138 15.89 -5.63 6.73
N MET A 139 15.22 -6.47 7.50
CA MET A 139 14.83 -7.82 7.09
C MET A 139 13.82 -7.84 5.91
N THR A 140 13.12 -6.75 5.60
CA THR A 140 12.09 -6.69 4.55
C THR A 140 12.49 -5.87 3.32
N ARG A 141 13.59 -5.14 3.38
CA ARG A 141 14.04 -4.20 2.34
C ARG A 141 14.39 -4.83 0.98
N GLN A 142 14.79 -6.09 0.96
CA GLN A 142 15.38 -6.75 -0.22
C GLN A 142 14.37 -7.62 -1.01
N ILE A 143 13.08 -7.31 -0.97
CA ILE A 143 12.10 -8.08 -1.75
C ILE A 143 11.96 -7.47 -3.14
N GLU A 144 12.44 -8.18 -4.15
CA GLU A 144 12.22 -7.83 -5.55
C GLU A 144 10.73 -7.74 -5.88
N GLY A 145 10.37 -6.76 -6.71
CA GLY A 145 8.98 -6.54 -7.11
C GLY A 145 8.06 -6.18 -5.95
N ARG A 146 8.58 -5.53 -4.89
CA ARG A 146 7.76 -5.04 -3.78
C ARG A 146 7.07 -3.75 -4.18
N ILE A 147 5.76 -3.66 -3.98
CA ILE A 147 5.03 -2.40 -3.99
C ILE A 147 5.01 -1.84 -2.57
N THR A 148 5.29 -0.56 -2.41
CA THR A 148 4.99 0.17 -1.19
C THR A 148 3.55 0.68 -1.30
N GLY A 149 2.62 0.10 -0.55
CA GLY A 149 1.20 0.48 -0.65
C GLY A 149 0.90 1.94 -0.33
N GLN A 150 1.88 2.66 0.25
CA GLN A 150 1.73 4.08 0.63
C GLN A 150 2.06 5.04 -0.52
N LEU A 151 2.94 4.64 -1.45
CA LEU A 151 3.29 5.43 -2.63
C LEU A 151 3.74 4.50 -3.75
N TYR A 152 3.10 4.57 -4.90
CA TYR A 152 3.55 3.95 -6.13
C TYR A 152 2.98 4.69 -7.35
N CYS A 153 3.68 4.60 -8.46
CA CYS A 153 3.24 5.06 -9.76
C CYS A 153 2.93 3.84 -10.64
N ILE A 154 1.79 3.83 -11.31
CA ILE A 154 1.35 2.75 -12.18
C ILE A 154 0.95 3.30 -13.55
N ARG A 155 1.25 2.55 -14.62
CA ARG A 155 0.72 2.90 -15.95
C ARG A 155 -0.81 2.87 -15.91
N ALA A 156 -1.44 3.95 -16.35
CA ALA A 156 -2.89 4.09 -16.27
C ALA A 156 -3.64 2.98 -17.02
N ALA A 157 -3.11 2.54 -18.15
CA ALA A 157 -3.67 1.43 -18.93
C ALA A 157 -3.71 0.13 -18.11
N MET A 158 -2.65 -0.15 -17.30
CA MET A 158 -2.62 -1.30 -16.39
C MET A 158 -3.58 -1.11 -15.22
N ALA A 159 -3.58 0.07 -14.59
CA ALA A 159 -4.47 0.35 -13.45
C ALA A 159 -5.95 0.16 -13.82
N ARG A 160 -6.37 0.65 -14.99
CA ARG A 160 -7.76 0.54 -15.46
C ARG A 160 -8.22 -0.89 -15.78
N ARG A 161 -7.30 -1.84 -15.87
CA ARG A 161 -7.61 -3.27 -16.00
C ARG A 161 -7.79 -3.97 -14.65
N LEU A 162 -7.52 -3.27 -13.52
CA LEU A 162 -7.65 -3.77 -12.17
C LEU A 162 -8.94 -3.26 -11.53
N TRP A 163 -9.49 -4.06 -10.62
CA TRP A 163 -10.56 -3.68 -9.70
C TRP A 163 -10.24 -4.27 -8.33
N LEU A 164 -10.33 -3.46 -7.29
CA LEU A 164 -10.11 -3.89 -5.92
C LEU A 164 -11.44 -4.10 -5.20
N PRO A 165 -11.85 -5.33 -4.91
CA PRO A 165 -13.08 -5.55 -4.13
C PRO A 165 -13.03 -4.80 -2.80
N GLN A 166 -14.15 -4.16 -2.41
CA GLN A 166 -14.23 -3.32 -1.20
C GLN A 166 -13.81 -4.08 0.07
N ASN A 167 -14.20 -5.35 0.16
CA ASN A 167 -13.91 -6.23 1.29
C ASN A 167 -12.53 -6.91 1.24
N LEU A 168 -11.66 -6.54 0.29
CA LEU A 168 -10.33 -7.14 0.18
C LEU A 168 -9.46 -6.85 1.42
N GLY A 169 -9.60 -5.66 2.00
CA GLY A 169 -8.79 -5.22 3.13
C GLY A 169 -7.34 -4.92 2.72
N ALA A 170 -6.45 -4.81 3.70
CA ALA A 170 -5.01 -4.70 3.47
C ALA A 170 -4.35 -6.07 3.61
N PRO A 171 -3.31 -6.37 2.82
CA PRO A 171 -2.60 -5.57 1.83
C PRO A 171 -3.15 -5.72 0.40
N ASP A 172 -3.82 -4.70 -0.10
CA ASP A 172 -4.29 -4.61 -1.48
C ASP A 172 -3.14 -4.63 -2.50
N ASP A 173 -1.99 -4.05 -2.12
CA ASP A 173 -0.73 -4.08 -2.86
C ASP A 173 -0.25 -5.50 -3.19
N GLY A 174 -0.51 -6.46 -2.33
CA GLY A 174 -0.23 -7.87 -2.58
C GLY A 174 -1.03 -8.45 -3.75
N PHE A 175 -2.31 -8.08 -3.89
CA PHE A 175 -3.13 -8.47 -5.03
C PHE A 175 -2.68 -7.78 -6.31
N ILE A 176 -2.47 -6.46 -6.28
CA ILE A 176 -1.96 -5.69 -7.43
C ILE A 176 -0.65 -6.30 -7.93
N LYS A 177 0.31 -6.54 -7.03
CA LYS A 177 1.57 -7.22 -7.36
C LYS A 177 1.35 -8.55 -8.06
N ALA A 178 0.52 -9.41 -7.50
CA ALA A 178 0.29 -10.74 -8.04
C ALA A 178 -0.27 -10.67 -9.47
N VAL A 179 -1.25 -9.81 -9.72
CA VAL A 179 -1.87 -9.62 -11.03
C VAL A 179 -0.88 -9.02 -12.02
N VAL A 180 -0.19 -7.94 -11.64
CA VAL A 180 0.75 -7.22 -12.51
C VAL A 180 1.93 -8.10 -12.88
N CYS A 181 2.61 -8.71 -11.90
CA CYS A 181 3.79 -9.55 -12.17
C CYS A 181 3.47 -10.77 -13.04
N SER A 182 2.26 -11.32 -12.96
CA SER A 182 1.86 -12.52 -13.71
C SER A 182 1.06 -12.21 -14.98
N ASP A 183 0.91 -10.93 -15.32
CA ASP A 183 0.04 -10.50 -16.43
C ASP A 183 -1.34 -11.18 -16.36
N PHE A 184 -2.08 -10.90 -15.29
CA PHE A 184 -3.39 -11.51 -15.01
C PHE A 184 -3.36 -13.04 -14.91
N PHE A 185 -2.28 -13.59 -14.36
CA PHE A 185 -2.04 -15.04 -14.22
C PHE A 185 -2.02 -15.80 -15.55
N THR A 186 -1.61 -15.13 -16.63
CA THR A 186 -1.41 -15.73 -17.95
C THR A 186 0.03 -16.19 -18.14
N ARG A 187 0.97 -15.68 -17.37
CA ARG A 187 2.41 -15.97 -17.44
C ARG A 187 2.99 -16.29 -16.09
N ALA A 188 4.17 -16.85 -16.08
CA ALA A 188 4.98 -16.98 -14.85
C ALA A 188 5.25 -15.58 -14.27
N PRO A 189 5.25 -15.41 -12.94
CA PRO A 189 5.50 -14.12 -12.32
C PRO A 189 6.86 -13.53 -12.72
N ASN A 190 6.85 -12.32 -13.24
CA ASN A 190 8.03 -11.53 -13.58
C ASN A 190 8.15 -10.33 -12.64
N PRO A 191 9.07 -10.35 -11.64
CA PRO A 191 9.27 -9.23 -10.72
C PRO A 191 9.75 -7.93 -11.40
N ALA A 192 10.38 -8.01 -12.58
CA ALA A 192 10.85 -6.84 -13.33
C ALA A 192 9.71 -5.92 -13.82
N ARG A 193 8.46 -6.39 -13.78
CA ARG A 193 7.30 -5.52 -14.02
C ARG A 193 7.04 -4.48 -12.92
N ILE A 194 7.80 -4.54 -11.83
CA ILE A 194 7.78 -3.57 -10.74
C ILE A 194 9.21 -3.12 -10.48
N VAL A 195 9.50 -1.85 -10.75
CA VAL A 195 10.82 -1.26 -10.61
C VAL A 195 10.89 -0.35 -9.37
N VAL A 196 12.00 -0.41 -8.64
CA VAL A 196 12.28 0.54 -7.56
C VAL A 196 13.00 1.73 -8.15
N ALA A 197 12.40 2.92 -8.06
CA ALA A 197 12.97 4.14 -8.61
C ALA A 197 14.21 4.56 -7.79
N PRO A 198 15.36 4.84 -8.44
CA PRO A 198 16.53 5.36 -7.74
C PRO A 198 16.26 6.77 -7.23
N LYS A 199 16.82 7.11 -6.06
CA LYS A 199 16.65 8.42 -5.42
C LYS A 199 15.17 8.83 -5.23
N ALA A 200 14.32 7.85 -4.95
CA ALA A 200 12.92 8.04 -4.60
C ALA A 200 12.67 7.42 -3.23
N SER A 201 12.21 8.23 -2.28
CA SER A 201 11.88 7.72 -0.95
C SER A 201 10.89 8.62 -0.21
N HIS A 202 10.09 7.99 0.65
CA HIS A 202 9.21 8.69 1.58
C HIS A 202 9.40 8.25 3.02
N ILE A 203 9.00 9.13 3.93
CA ILE A 203 9.00 8.90 5.36
C ILE A 203 7.56 8.67 5.81
N TYR A 204 7.36 7.65 6.63
CA TYR A 204 6.07 7.33 7.25
C TYR A 204 6.22 7.07 8.76
N GLU A 205 5.14 7.25 9.51
CA GLU A 205 5.11 7.02 10.95
C GLU A 205 5.15 5.53 11.28
N ALA A 206 6.10 5.14 12.15
CA ALA A 206 6.24 3.76 12.59
C ALA A 206 5.22 3.40 13.68
N TYR A 207 4.65 2.21 13.62
CA TYR A 207 3.89 1.63 14.73
C TYR A 207 4.85 1.23 15.85
N LEU A 208 4.75 1.86 17.00
CA LEU A 208 5.63 1.62 18.15
C LEU A 208 4.89 1.07 19.37
N ALA A 209 3.66 1.50 19.59
CA ALA A 209 2.88 0.96 20.71
C ALA A 209 2.58 -0.53 20.47
N PRO A 210 2.78 -1.41 21.48
CA PRO A 210 2.56 -2.85 21.33
C PRO A 210 1.18 -3.21 20.78
N ARG A 211 0.15 -2.46 21.17
CA ARG A 211 -1.22 -2.63 20.68
C ARG A 211 -1.33 -2.31 19.19
N GLU A 212 -0.72 -1.20 18.73
CA GLU A 212 -0.73 -0.80 17.32
C GLU A 212 0.01 -1.82 16.45
N VAL A 213 1.16 -2.32 16.93
CA VAL A 213 1.92 -3.38 16.25
C VAL A 213 1.06 -4.63 16.10
N LEU A 214 0.37 -5.04 17.16
CA LEU A 214 -0.49 -6.22 17.16
C LEU A 214 -1.71 -6.03 16.24
N ASP A 215 -2.37 -4.87 16.31
CA ASP A 215 -3.53 -4.56 15.46
C ASP A 215 -3.13 -4.48 13.98
N ASN A 216 -1.96 -3.91 13.68
CA ASN A 216 -1.42 -3.91 12.33
C ASN A 216 -1.09 -5.33 11.84
N GLN A 217 -0.43 -6.16 12.66
CA GLN A 217 -0.14 -7.56 12.30
C GLN A 217 -1.42 -8.37 12.10
N LYS A 218 -2.42 -8.21 12.97
CA LYS A 218 -3.74 -8.84 12.81
C LYS A 218 -4.39 -8.41 11.48
N ARG A 219 -4.38 -7.12 11.16
CA ARG A 219 -4.88 -6.58 9.89
C ARG A 219 -4.18 -7.23 8.69
N GLN A 220 -2.85 -7.35 8.75
CA GLN A 220 -2.05 -8.01 7.72
C GLN A 220 -2.44 -9.48 7.55
N MET A 221 -2.64 -10.22 8.64
CA MET A 221 -3.03 -11.63 8.56
C MET A 221 -4.43 -11.82 7.95
N ILE A 222 -5.38 -10.96 8.31
CA ILE A 222 -6.73 -10.97 7.74
C ILE A 222 -6.64 -10.69 6.23
N GLY A 223 -5.98 -9.61 5.85
CA GLY A 223 -5.88 -9.18 4.46
C GLY A 223 -5.11 -10.17 3.59
N GLN A 224 -3.97 -10.69 4.04
CA GLN A 224 -3.21 -11.70 3.30
C GLN A 224 -4.05 -12.96 3.01
N THR A 225 -4.87 -13.39 3.96
CA THR A 225 -5.79 -14.52 3.74
C THR A 225 -6.83 -14.18 2.68
N THR A 226 -7.45 -13.00 2.75
CA THR A 226 -8.46 -12.56 1.78
C THR A 226 -7.83 -12.37 0.38
N VAL A 227 -6.64 -11.79 0.30
CA VAL A 227 -5.87 -11.65 -0.95
C VAL A 227 -5.54 -13.01 -1.55
N HIS A 228 -5.09 -13.97 -0.72
CA HIS A 228 -4.82 -15.33 -1.19
C HIS A 228 -6.08 -15.98 -1.79
N VAL A 229 -7.22 -15.85 -1.11
CA VAL A 229 -8.51 -16.37 -1.60
C VAL A 229 -8.92 -15.73 -2.92
N LEU A 230 -8.74 -14.41 -3.05
CA LEU A 230 -9.04 -13.69 -4.29
C LEU A 230 -8.10 -14.14 -5.43
N ILE A 231 -6.82 -14.30 -5.15
CA ILE A 231 -5.84 -14.80 -6.15
C ILE A 231 -6.24 -16.19 -6.66
N GLU A 232 -6.56 -17.11 -5.76
CA GLU A 232 -6.98 -18.47 -6.15
C GLU A 232 -8.30 -18.44 -6.95
N TYR A 233 -9.24 -17.58 -6.57
CA TYR A 233 -10.46 -17.34 -7.34
C TYR A 233 -10.13 -16.84 -8.75
N VAL A 234 -9.31 -15.81 -8.90
CA VAL A 234 -8.95 -15.25 -10.20
C VAL A 234 -8.20 -16.28 -11.08
N LYS A 235 -7.32 -17.07 -10.50
CA LYS A 235 -6.63 -18.17 -11.22
C LYS A 235 -7.59 -19.23 -11.73
N SER A 236 -8.70 -19.47 -11.04
CA SER A 236 -9.73 -20.45 -11.46
C SER A 236 -10.62 -19.94 -12.60
N LEU A 237 -10.58 -18.64 -12.91
CA LEU A 237 -11.37 -18.07 -13.98
C LEU A 237 -10.83 -18.48 -15.37
N PRO A 238 -11.71 -18.63 -16.37
CA PRO A 238 -11.30 -18.75 -17.76
C PRO A 238 -10.45 -17.57 -18.23
N TRP A 239 -9.61 -17.78 -19.23
CA TRP A 239 -8.73 -16.73 -19.76
C TRP A 239 -9.49 -15.45 -20.16
N GLN A 240 -10.64 -15.61 -20.81
CA GLN A 240 -11.50 -14.50 -21.24
C GLN A 240 -11.89 -13.58 -20.06
N GLU A 241 -12.28 -14.17 -18.94
CA GLU A 241 -12.67 -13.44 -17.71
C GLU A 241 -11.45 -12.79 -17.04
N ARG A 242 -10.30 -13.43 -17.05
CA ARG A 242 -9.05 -12.83 -16.54
C ARG A 242 -8.62 -11.63 -17.37
N ASN A 243 -8.83 -11.67 -18.69
CA ASN A 243 -8.48 -10.55 -19.58
C ASN A 243 -9.39 -9.32 -19.35
N ARG A 244 -10.64 -9.52 -18.89
CA ARG A 244 -11.58 -8.45 -18.51
C ARG A 244 -11.76 -8.35 -16.98
N LEU A 245 -10.70 -8.60 -16.22
CA LEU A 245 -10.76 -8.77 -14.76
C LEU A 245 -11.46 -7.63 -14.04
N ALA A 246 -11.19 -6.37 -14.37
CA ALA A 246 -11.85 -5.22 -13.74
C ALA A 246 -13.37 -5.27 -13.92
N ALA A 247 -13.85 -5.52 -15.13
CA ALA A 247 -15.29 -5.64 -15.41
C ALA A 247 -15.89 -6.83 -14.65
N HIS A 248 -15.23 -8.00 -14.71
CA HIS A 248 -15.70 -9.21 -14.03
C HIS A 248 -15.85 -9.01 -12.52
N LEU A 249 -14.83 -8.45 -11.86
CA LEU A 249 -14.87 -8.22 -10.40
C LEU A 249 -15.89 -7.14 -10.01
N ARG A 250 -16.01 -6.09 -10.82
CA ARG A 250 -17.01 -5.03 -10.64
C ARG A 250 -18.43 -5.55 -10.79
N GLU A 251 -18.72 -6.33 -11.83
CA GLU A 251 -20.03 -6.96 -12.05
C GLU A 251 -20.39 -7.90 -10.90
N LYS A 252 -19.41 -8.70 -10.45
CA LYS A 252 -19.61 -9.63 -9.35
C LYS A 252 -19.88 -8.91 -8.02
N GLU A 253 -19.17 -7.82 -7.74
CA GLU A 253 -19.39 -7.01 -6.54
C GLU A 253 -20.71 -6.26 -6.58
N ALA A 254 -21.13 -5.76 -7.74
CA ALA A 254 -22.42 -5.11 -7.94
C ALA A 254 -23.59 -6.09 -7.73
N ALA A 255 -23.45 -7.34 -8.18
CA ALA A 255 -24.44 -8.38 -7.96
C ALA A 255 -24.52 -8.83 -6.50
N ASP A 256 -23.40 -8.84 -5.81
CA ASP A 256 -23.31 -9.28 -4.42
C ASP A 256 -22.11 -8.64 -3.70
N PRO A 257 -22.30 -7.52 -2.98
CA PRO A 257 -21.22 -6.84 -2.27
C PRO A 257 -20.49 -7.69 -1.22
N SER A 258 -21.11 -8.79 -0.76
CA SER A 258 -20.55 -9.68 0.26
C SER A 258 -19.83 -10.92 -0.30
N TRP A 259 -19.75 -11.07 -1.62
CA TRP A 259 -19.25 -12.27 -2.30
C TRP A 259 -17.86 -12.73 -1.84
N LEU A 260 -16.89 -11.79 -1.79
CA LEU A 260 -15.52 -12.10 -1.36
C LEU A 260 -15.47 -12.51 0.09
N GLY A 261 -16.33 -11.90 0.90
CA GLY A 261 -16.52 -12.26 2.29
C GLY A 261 -16.97 -13.69 2.46
N ARG A 262 -18.01 -14.10 1.75
CA ARG A 262 -18.52 -15.48 1.80
C ARG A 262 -17.49 -16.47 1.26
N LEU A 263 -16.81 -16.13 0.17
CA LEU A 263 -15.75 -16.97 -0.39
C LEU A 263 -14.60 -17.17 0.61
N THR A 264 -14.18 -16.09 1.28
CA THR A 264 -13.14 -16.14 2.32
C THR A 264 -13.61 -17.00 3.51
N GLN A 265 -14.86 -16.84 3.94
CA GLN A 265 -15.42 -17.63 5.03
C GLN A 265 -15.47 -19.13 4.68
N ALA A 266 -15.89 -19.47 3.47
CA ALA A 266 -15.91 -20.86 2.99
C ALA A 266 -14.49 -21.45 2.95
N HIS A 267 -13.49 -20.66 2.52
CA HIS A 267 -12.09 -21.09 2.51
C HIS A 267 -11.57 -21.39 3.93
N ILE A 268 -12.02 -20.64 4.94
CA ILE A 268 -11.54 -20.78 6.31
C ILE A 268 -12.26 -21.92 7.06
N CYS A 269 -13.53 -22.17 6.73
CA CYS A 269 -14.28 -23.26 7.32
C CYS A 269 -13.60 -24.62 7.06
N GLY A 270 -13.33 -25.38 8.14
CA GLY A 270 -12.71 -26.69 8.07
C GLY A 270 -11.19 -26.71 7.92
N ARG A 271 -10.52 -25.56 7.77
CA ARG A 271 -9.04 -25.53 7.68
C ARG A 271 -8.39 -25.42 9.05
N HIS A 272 -7.32 -26.18 9.23
CA HIS A 272 -6.45 -26.07 10.41
C HIS A 272 -5.69 -24.74 10.41
N PHE A 273 -5.40 -24.23 11.60
CA PHE A 273 -4.68 -22.96 11.83
C PHE A 273 -3.42 -22.80 10.93
N TRP A 274 -2.58 -23.83 10.86
CA TRP A 274 -1.34 -23.80 10.09
C TRP A 274 -1.53 -23.72 8.56
N ARG A 275 -2.68 -24.18 8.06
CA ARG A 275 -3.03 -24.07 6.64
C ARG A 275 -3.61 -22.71 6.27
N LEU A 276 -4.12 -21.97 7.25
CA LEU A 276 -4.63 -20.61 7.03
C LEU A 276 -3.51 -19.57 6.89
N PHE A 277 -2.37 -19.80 7.56
CA PHE A 277 -1.26 -18.85 7.63
C PHE A 277 0.09 -19.53 7.32
N PRO A 278 0.24 -20.19 6.16
CA PRO A 278 1.40 -21.05 5.89
C PRO A 278 2.74 -20.30 5.89
N ASN A 279 2.73 -19.04 5.45
CA ASN A 279 3.94 -18.24 5.31
C ASN A 279 4.20 -17.29 6.49
N ALA A 280 3.27 -17.18 7.44
CA ALA A 280 3.36 -16.18 8.49
C ALA A 280 4.57 -16.38 9.42
N LEU A 281 4.91 -17.63 9.71
CA LEU A 281 6.05 -17.99 10.57
C LEU A 281 7.30 -18.34 9.77
N THR A 282 7.15 -19.08 8.69
CA THR A 282 8.27 -19.54 7.85
C THR A 282 9.07 -18.38 7.26
N PHE A 283 8.39 -17.30 6.86
CA PHE A 283 9.02 -16.11 6.31
C PHE A 283 10.06 -15.47 7.26
N ARG A 284 9.74 -15.32 8.57
CA ARG A 284 10.67 -14.72 9.55
C ARG A 284 11.85 -15.62 9.83
N VAL A 285 11.60 -16.93 9.98
CA VAL A 285 12.63 -17.92 10.24
C VAL A 285 13.57 -18.06 9.05
N GLN A 286 13.04 -18.20 7.84
CA GLN A 286 13.84 -18.28 6.61
C GLN A 286 14.74 -17.07 6.42
N ARG A 287 14.26 -15.84 6.72
CA ARG A 287 15.08 -14.63 6.64
C ARG A 287 16.16 -14.59 7.70
N TRP A 288 15.85 -14.98 8.92
CA TRP A 288 16.84 -15.10 9.99
C TRP A 288 17.97 -16.06 9.62
N TRP A 289 17.64 -17.18 8.99
CA TRP A 289 18.64 -18.13 8.50
C TRP A 289 19.55 -17.56 7.40
N ARG A 290 19.12 -16.55 6.66
CA ARG A 290 19.93 -15.89 5.61
C ARG A 290 20.89 -14.84 6.15
N LEU A 291 20.78 -14.45 7.41
CA LEU A 291 21.69 -13.49 8.05
C LEU A 291 23.07 -14.14 8.29
N SER A 292 24.11 -13.31 8.39
CA SER A 292 25.46 -13.76 8.79
C SER A 292 25.49 -14.25 10.24
N GLY A 293 26.54 -14.99 10.63
CA GLY A 293 26.61 -15.66 11.94
C GLY A 293 26.35 -14.71 13.13
N TRP A 294 27.01 -13.54 13.18
CA TRP A 294 26.84 -12.57 14.26
C TRP A 294 25.52 -11.82 14.19
N GLU A 295 25.06 -11.49 12.99
CA GLU A 295 23.74 -10.86 12.80
C GLU A 295 22.60 -11.76 13.27
N ARG A 296 22.72 -13.10 13.15
CA ARG A 296 21.73 -14.04 13.70
C ARG A 296 21.58 -13.89 15.20
N VAL A 297 22.70 -13.73 15.93
CA VAL A 297 22.67 -13.57 17.38
C VAL A 297 22.02 -12.23 17.78
N THR A 298 22.42 -11.16 17.14
CA THR A 298 21.89 -9.81 17.45
C THR A 298 20.41 -9.63 17.11
N HIS A 299 19.91 -10.33 16.07
CA HIS A 299 18.51 -10.26 15.63
C HIS A 299 17.61 -11.30 16.29
N LEU A 300 18.16 -12.28 17.02
CA LEU A 300 17.38 -13.34 17.64
C LEU A 300 16.24 -12.84 18.55
N PRO A 301 16.45 -11.84 19.44
CA PRO A 301 15.37 -11.29 20.27
C PRO A 301 14.23 -10.69 19.42
N ALA A 302 14.58 -10.02 18.32
CA ALA A 302 13.61 -9.42 17.41
C ALA A 302 12.79 -10.49 16.66
N VAL A 303 13.44 -11.58 16.28
CA VAL A 303 12.78 -12.71 15.62
C VAL A 303 11.82 -13.41 16.58
N VAL A 304 12.25 -13.70 17.80
CA VAL A 304 11.41 -14.34 18.83
C VAL A 304 10.19 -13.48 19.16
N ALA A 305 10.39 -12.20 19.44
CA ALA A 305 9.29 -11.25 19.68
C ALA A 305 8.35 -11.17 18.46
N GLY A 306 8.92 -11.09 17.26
CA GLY A 306 8.16 -11.06 16.02
C GLY A 306 7.34 -12.32 15.76
N VAL A 307 7.86 -13.50 16.10
CA VAL A 307 7.13 -14.78 16.01
C VAL A 307 5.97 -14.81 17.01
N ALA A 308 6.21 -14.40 18.27
CA ALA A 308 5.18 -14.35 19.31
C ALA A 308 4.02 -13.41 18.90
N VAL A 309 4.34 -12.19 18.44
CA VAL A 309 3.35 -11.22 17.94
C VAL A 309 2.59 -11.80 16.74
N THR A 310 3.27 -12.47 15.82
CA THR A 310 2.63 -13.09 14.63
C THR A 310 1.67 -14.20 15.03
N LEU A 311 2.04 -15.09 15.96
CA LEU A 311 1.17 -16.14 16.46
C LEU A 311 -0.09 -15.58 17.12
N LEU A 312 0.06 -14.57 17.96
CA LEU A 312 -1.06 -13.87 18.59
C LEU A 312 -1.95 -13.19 17.55
N ALA A 313 -1.36 -12.52 16.57
CA ALA A 313 -2.09 -11.88 15.48
C ALA A 313 -2.89 -12.91 14.64
N CYS A 314 -2.31 -14.07 14.34
CA CYS A 314 -2.99 -15.16 13.65
C CYS A 314 -4.16 -15.74 14.46
N ALA A 315 -3.99 -15.90 15.77
CA ALA A 315 -5.07 -16.35 16.66
C ALA A 315 -6.23 -15.34 16.70
N LEU A 316 -5.92 -14.05 16.79
CA LEU A 316 -6.90 -12.97 16.75
C LEU A 316 -7.58 -12.85 15.37
N ALA A 317 -6.84 -13.01 14.28
CA ALA A 317 -7.38 -13.05 12.93
C ALA A 317 -8.36 -14.23 12.75
N ARG A 318 -8.01 -15.42 13.22
CA ARG A 318 -8.90 -16.58 13.20
C ARG A 318 -10.20 -16.35 14.00
N ARG A 319 -10.08 -15.72 15.18
CA ARG A 319 -11.26 -15.35 15.98
C ARG A 319 -12.13 -14.32 15.25
N HIS A 320 -11.51 -13.37 14.54
CA HIS A 320 -12.20 -12.36 13.74
C HIS A 320 -13.00 -12.99 12.60
N PHE A 321 -12.40 -13.89 11.86
CA PHE A 321 -13.05 -14.65 10.80
C PHE A 321 -14.21 -15.50 11.31
N ARG A 322 -14.05 -16.20 12.45
CA ARG A 322 -15.12 -17.02 13.06
C ARG A 322 -16.36 -16.20 13.42
N ARG A 323 -16.23 -14.88 13.57
CA ARG A 323 -17.35 -13.94 13.81
C ARG A 323 -17.96 -13.38 12.53
N GLY A 324 -17.58 -13.92 11.36
CA GLY A 324 -18.06 -13.46 10.06
C GLY A 324 -17.62 -12.06 9.66
N ARG A 325 -16.63 -11.49 10.36
CA ARG A 325 -16.13 -10.15 10.05
C ARG A 325 -14.99 -10.25 9.04
N ILE A 326 -15.10 -9.51 7.93
CA ILE A 326 -14.12 -9.45 6.85
C ILE A 326 -13.93 -7.97 6.50
N GLY A 327 -12.75 -7.57 6.02
CA GLY A 327 -12.51 -6.16 5.70
C GLY A 327 -12.18 -5.31 6.93
N TYR A 328 -11.35 -5.82 7.84
CA TYR A 328 -10.95 -5.07 9.04
C TYR A 328 -9.95 -3.96 8.69
N TRP A 329 -10.38 -2.71 8.85
CA TRP A 329 -9.50 -1.55 8.80
C TRP A 329 -9.69 -0.72 10.07
N PRO A 330 -8.77 -0.78 11.05
CA PRO A 330 -8.88 0.07 12.23
C PRO A 330 -8.67 1.53 11.83
N LYS A 331 -9.52 2.43 12.33
CA LYS A 331 -9.25 3.87 12.24
C LYS A 331 -7.92 4.15 12.92
N ALA A 332 -6.93 4.63 12.18
CA ALA A 332 -5.70 5.12 12.77
C ALA A 332 -5.95 6.53 13.30
N SER A 333 -5.90 6.72 14.62
CA SER A 333 -5.73 8.05 15.21
C SER A 333 -4.23 8.34 15.20
N ARG A 334 -3.72 8.91 14.10
CA ARG A 334 -2.33 9.31 14.04
C ARG A 334 -2.23 10.82 14.28
N ALA A 335 -1.32 11.21 15.16
CA ALA A 335 -0.85 12.59 15.22
C ALA A 335 -0.12 12.90 13.90
N ALA A 336 -0.26 14.12 13.41
CA ALA A 336 0.53 14.56 12.26
C ALA A 336 2.02 14.30 12.54
N ILE A 337 2.75 13.76 11.56
CA ILE A 337 4.20 13.60 11.67
C ILE A 337 4.74 14.97 12.06
N PRO A 338 5.43 15.11 13.23
CA PRO A 338 6.03 16.37 13.61
C PRO A 338 6.89 16.80 12.42
N GLN A 339 6.70 18.05 11.96
CA GLN A 339 7.46 18.57 10.83
C GLN A 339 8.94 18.25 11.08
N LEU A 340 9.44 17.21 10.44
CA LEU A 340 10.87 17.00 10.32
C LEU A 340 11.34 18.25 9.60
N ARG A 341 11.94 19.19 10.36
CA ARG A 341 12.75 20.24 9.77
C ARG A 341 13.84 19.48 9.02
N LEU A 342 13.60 19.23 7.76
CA LEU A 342 14.65 18.90 6.81
C LEU A 342 15.52 20.14 6.82
N SER A 343 16.53 20.15 7.72
CA SER A 343 17.56 21.16 7.72
C SER A 343 18.19 21.07 6.36
N GLY A 344 17.79 22.02 5.50
CA GLY A 344 18.52 22.27 4.27
C GLY A 344 19.97 22.59 4.62
N ASN A 345 20.84 21.98 3.96
CA ASN A 345 22.10 22.51 3.44
C ASN A 345 22.29 21.90 2.07
#